data_f827ccb9f622ea37ec497cbe686c771b
#
_entry.id   f827ccb9f622ea37ec497cbe686c771b
#
_cell.length_a   1.000
_cell.length_b   1.000
_cell.length_c   1.000
_cell.angle_alpha   90.00
_cell.angle_beta   90.00
_cell.angle_gamma   90.00
#
_symmetry.space_group_name_H-M   'P 1'
#
loop_
_entity.id
_entity.type
_entity.pdbx_description
1 polymer ?
#
loop_
_entity_poly.entity_id
_entity_poly.type
_entity_poly.pdbx_seq_one_letter_code
_entity_poly.pdbx_strand_id
1 'polypeptide(L)'
;MRSWAEIDPEAALAYADSSLDAKSESRFGISEVLAGWANRDPEGAISWAKANNSSDKPEDNPLLLGVVKGLAENNIEAANKIFRELPPGSAKWQASTFLAQKYSDIGIRKAIEWADQLPKDDPRLRSTILGQLGAKLARQDIEATAKWVESLQDDKASFTVMNNLLTQWVTNCLL
;
A
#
# COMPACT_ATOMS: atom_id res chain seq x y z
N MET A 1 -20.89 -1.88 3.24
CA MET A 1 -20.60 -2.01 1.79
C MET A 1 -19.70 -3.19 1.45
N ARG A 2 -18.55 -3.42 2.11
CA ARG A 2 -17.63 -4.54 1.79
C ARG A 2 -18.32 -5.91 1.77
N SER A 3 -18.99 -6.30 2.86
CA SER A 3 -19.67 -7.60 2.94
C SER A 3 -20.81 -7.76 1.93
N TRP A 4 -21.44 -6.68 1.53
CA TRP A 4 -22.44 -6.70 0.45
C TRP A 4 -21.76 -6.91 -0.91
N ALA A 5 -20.63 -6.23 -1.16
CA ALA A 5 -19.87 -6.35 -2.39
C ALA A 5 -19.24 -7.74 -2.61
N GLU A 6 -19.04 -8.53 -1.56
CA GLU A 6 -18.63 -9.94 -1.67
C GLU A 6 -19.77 -10.83 -2.24
N ILE A 7 -21.02 -10.40 -2.11
CA ILE A 7 -22.20 -11.15 -2.55
C ILE A 7 -22.69 -10.62 -3.90
N ASP A 8 -22.88 -9.30 -3.99
CA ASP A 8 -23.44 -8.59 -5.17
C ASP A 8 -22.70 -7.26 -5.37
N PRO A 9 -21.56 -7.30 -6.07
CA PRO A 9 -20.76 -6.09 -6.29
C PRO A 9 -21.44 -5.06 -7.18
N GLU A 10 -22.26 -5.48 -8.15
CA GLU A 10 -22.96 -4.58 -9.06
C GLU A 10 -24.02 -3.76 -8.32
N ALA A 11 -24.84 -4.40 -7.51
CA ALA A 11 -25.81 -3.69 -6.69
C ALA A 11 -25.15 -2.78 -5.65
N ALA A 12 -24.03 -3.20 -5.06
CA ALA A 12 -23.26 -2.39 -4.12
C ALA A 12 -22.63 -1.15 -4.80
N LEU A 13 -22.14 -1.27 -6.04
CA LEU A 13 -21.64 -0.17 -6.85
C LEU A 13 -22.74 0.81 -7.22
N ALA A 14 -23.89 0.32 -7.70
CA ALA A 14 -25.03 1.15 -8.04
C ALA A 14 -25.53 1.97 -6.83
N TYR A 15 -25.51 1.36 -5.65
CA TYR A 15 -25.82 2.06 -4.41
C TYR A 15 -24.77 3.12 -4.05
N ALA A 16 -23.50 2.79 -4.15
CA ALA A 16 -22.42 3.74 -3.85
C ALA A 16 -22.42 4.96 -4.78
N ASP A 17 -22.81 4.78 -6.03
CA ASP A 17 -22.89 5.85 -7.02
C ASP A 17 -24.15 6.72 -6.83
N SER A 18 -25.30 6.12 -6.50
CA SER A 18 -26.59 6.81 -6.43
C SER A 18 -26.92 7.42 -5.08
N SER A 19 -26.39 6.88 -3.99
CA SER A 19 -26.85 7.20 -2.62
C SER A 19 -25.89 8.13 -1.85
N LEU A 20 -24.73 8.47 -2.41
CA LEU A 20 -23.76 9.31 -1.76
C LEU A 20 -23.72 10.70 -2.43
N ASP A 21 -24.23 11.70 -1.70
CA ASP A 21 -24.46 13.07 -2.21
C ASP A 21 -23.17 13.85 -2.56
N ALA A 22 -22.02 13.44 -2.04
CA ALA A 22 -20.74 14.08 -2.33
C ALA A 22 -19.84 13.18 -3.16
N LYS A 23 -19.18 13.76 -4.19
CA LYS A 23 -18.20 13.03 -5.03
C LYS A 23 -17.10 12.33 -4.22
N SER A 24 -16.72 12.86 -3.07
CA SER A 24 -15.73 12.26 -2.17
C SER A 24 -16.27 11.02 -1.45
N GLU A 25 -17.53 11.05 -1.03
CA GLU A 25 -18.21 9.94 -0.35
C GLU A 25 -18.49 8.80 -1.32
N SER A 26 -18.95 9.13 -2.54
CA SER A 26 -19.13 8.17 -3.63
C SER A 26 -17.81 7.45 -3.97
N ARG A 27 -16.69 8.18 -4.12
CA ARG A 27 -15.37 7.58 -4.36
C ARG A 27 -14.91 6.68 -3.23
N PHE A 28 -15.14 7.08 -1.97
CA PHE A 28 -14.85 6.24 -0.82
C PHE A 28 -15.73 4.98 -0.82
N GLY A 29 -17.03 5.13 -1.06
CA GLY A 29 -17.98 4.03 -1.19
C GLY A 29 -17.56 3.02 -2.25
N ILE A 30 -17.21 3.48 -3.46
CA ILE A 30 -16.73 2.64 -4.55
C ILE A 30 -15.44 1.93 -4.16
N SER A 31 -14.49 2.60 -3.48
CA SER A 31 -13.25 1.97 -3.00
C SER A 31 -13.52 0.84 -2.01
N GLU A 32 -14.50 1.02 -1.12
CA GLU A 32 -14.92 -0.01 -0.17
C GLU A 32 -15.64 -1.20 -0.84
N VAL A 33 -16.43 -0.93 -1.88
CA VAL A 33 -17.05 -1.98 -2.71
C VAL A 33 -15.96 -2.78 -3.44
N LEU A 34 -15.01 -2.11 -4.08
CA LEU A 34 -13.91 -2.78 -4.78
C LEU A 34 -13.04 -3.60 -3.82
N ALA A 35 -12.84 -3.11 -2.60
CA ALA A 35 -12.12 -3.87 -1.58
C ALA A 35 -12.85 -5.16 -1.20
N GLY A 36 -14.17 -5.12 -1.04
CA GLY A 36 -14.99 -6.32 -0.78
C GLY A 36 -15.01 -7.27 -1.98
N TRP A 37 -15.27 -6.74 -3.17
CA TRP A 37 -15.30 -7.54 -4.41
C TRP A 37 -13.98 -8.27 -4.67
N ALA A 38 -12.84 -7.57 -4.51
CA ALA A 38 -11.52 -8.13 -4.73
C ALA A 38 -11.20 -9.34 -3.84
N ASN A 39 -11.83 -9.47 -2.68
CA ASN A 39 -11.65 -10.63 -1.81
C ASN A 39 -12.20 -11.93 -2.44
N ARG A 40 -13.23 -11.82 -3.27
CA ARG A 40 -13.91 -12.97 -3.87
C ARG A 40 -13.54 -13.16 -5.34
N ASP A 41 -13.50 -12.06 -6.10
CA ASP A 41 -13.17 -12.04 -7.53
C ASP A 41 -12.21 -10.89 -7.81
N PRO A 42 -10.90 -11.10 -7.61
CA PRO A 42 -9.87 -10.08 -7.88
C PRO A 42 -9.85 -9.61 -9.32
N GLU A 43 -10.04 -10.53 -10.28
CA GLU A 43 -9.95 -10.23 -11.71
C GLU A 43 -11.10 -9.37 -12.18
N GLY A 44 -12.33 -9.66 -11.72
CA GLY A 44 -13.51 -8.85 -11.98
C GLY A 44 -13.35 -7.43 -11.41
N ALA A 45 -12.92 -7.31 -10.15
CA ALA A 45 -12.69 -6.02 -9.51
C ALA A 45 -11.62 -5.18 -10.23
N ILE A 46 -10.51 -5.81 -10.66
CA ILE A 46 -9.44 -5.13 -11.42
C ILE A 46 -9.96 -4.67 -12.79
N SER A 47 -10.67 -5.55 -13.50
CA SER A 47 -11.21 -5.25 -14.82
C SER A 47 -12.18 -4.07 -14.76
N TRP A 48 -13.05 -4.09 -13.77
CA TRP A 48 -14.00 -3.00 -13.54
C TRP A 48 -13.29 -1.68 -13.19
N ALA A 49 -12.31 -1.73 -12.27
CA ALA A 49 -11.54 -0.55 -11.88
C ALA A 49 -10.75 0.06 -13.04
N LYS A 50 -10.26 -0.75 -13.98
CA LYS A 50 -9.58 -0.27 -15.19
C LYS A 50 -10.56 0.36 -16.18
N ALA A 51 -11.71 -0.27 -16.37
CA ALA A 51 -12.74 0.21 -17.32
C ALA A 51 -13.43 1.50 -16.86
N ASN A 52 -13.55 1.71 -15.54
CA ASN A 52 -14.28 2.84 -14.96
C ASN A 52 -13.35 3.93 -14.38
N ASN A 53 -12.08 3.94 -14.77
CA ASN A 53 -11.17 5.01 -14.38
C ASN A 53 -11.60 6.33 -15.04
N SER A 54 -12.06 7.27 -14.22
CA SER A 54 -12.46 8.62 -14.66
C SER A 54 -11.30 9.63 -14.68
N SER A 55 -10.08 9.20 -14.39
CA SER A 55 -8.90 10.06 -14.48
C SER A 55 -8.49 10.28 -15.92
N ASP A 56 -8.15 11.53 -16.27
CA ASP A 56 -7.56 11.87 -17.57
C ASP A 56 -6.17 11.21 -17.79
N LYS A 57 -5.60 10.67 -16.71
CA LYS A 57 -4.32 9.98 -16.71
C LYS A 57 -4.55 8.51 -16.37
N PRO A 58 -4.35 7.59 -17.33
CA PRO A 58 -4.51 6.15 -17.09
C PRO A 58 -3.63 5.62 -15.93
N GLU A 59 -2.46 6.25 -15.73
CA GLU A 59 -1.53 5.94 -14.65
C GLU A 59 -2.05 6.34 -13.27
N ASP A 60 -3.05 7.23 -13.19
CA ASP A 60 -3.63 7.67 -11.93
C ASP A 60 -5.01 7.08 -11.73
N ASN A 61 -5.06 5.79 -11.40
CA ASN A 61 -6.29 5.06 -11.15
C ASN A 61 -6.47 4.79 -9.65
N PRO A 62 -7.19 5.67 -8.92
CA PRO A 62 -7.43 5.51 -7.49
C PRO A 62 -8.30 4.29 -7.14
N LEU A 63 -9.08 3.77 -8.10
CA LEU A 63 -9.95 2.61 -7.89
C LEU A 63 -9.13 1.34 -7.64
N LEU A 64 -7.97 1.21 -8.30
CA LEU A 64 -7.05 0.08 -8.07
C LEU A 64 -6.48 0.07 -6.64
N LEU A 65 -6.42 1.21 -5.97
CA LEU A 65 -6.05 1.25 -4.56
C LEU A 65 -7.07 0.52 -3.68
N GLY A 66 -8.37 0.63 -3.97
CA GLY A 66 -9.42 -0.14 -3.30
C GLY A 66 -9.20 -1.64 -3.44
N VAL A 67 -8.90 -2.10 -4.66
CA VAL A 67 -8.57 -3.51 -4.94
C VAL A 67 -7.36 -3.97 -4.14
N VAL A 68 -6.25 -3.21 -4.15
CA VAL A 68 -5.03 -3.55 -3.38
C VAL A 68 -5.33 -3.64 -1.89
N LYS A 69 -6.10 -2.70 -1.34
CA LYS A 69 -6.49 -2.71 0.07
C LYS A 69 -7.33 -3.93 0.44
N GLY A 70 -8.31 -4.28 -0.37
CA GLY A 70 -9.13 -5.45 -0.16
C GLY A 70 -8.32 -6.74 -0.18
N LEU A 71 -7.54 -6.95 -1.22
CA LEU A 71 -6.67 -8.12 -1.34
C LEU A 71 -5.69 -8.25 -0.17
N ALA A 72 -5.11 -7.15 0.29
CA ALA A 72 -4.13 -7.17 1.38
C ALA A 72 -4.70 -7.59 2.74
N GLU A 73 -6.01 -7.67 2.88
CA GLU A 73 -6.65 -8.17 4.11
C GLU A 73 -6.60 -9.69 4.21
N ASN A 74 -6.76 -10.39 3.07
CA ASN A 74 -6.84 -11.84 3.02
C ASN A 74 -5.67 -12.50 2.27
N ASN A 75 -5.08 -11.79 1.30
CA ASN A 75 -4.00 -12.29 0.47
C ASN A 75 -3.03 -11.17 0.08
N ILE A 76 -2.10 -10.87 0.98
CA ILE A 76 -1.14 -9.78 0.79
C ILE A 76 -0.21 -10.01 -0.42
N GLU A 77 0.06 -11.25 -0.79
CA GLU A 77 0.90 -11.58 -1.94
C GLU A 77 0.17 -11.23 -3.26
N ALA A 78 -1.14 -11.49 -3.34
CA ALA A 78 -1.96 -11.04 -4.47
C ALA A 78 -2.02 -9.52 -4.56
N ALA A 79 -2.18 -8.83 -3.41
CA ALA A 79 -2.13 -7.38 -3.35
C ALA A 79 -0.78 -6.81 -3.85
N ASN A 80 0.32 -7.46 -3.46
CA ASN A 80 1.67 -7.07 -3.88
C ASN A 80 1.87 -7.28 -5.40
N LYS A 81 1.30 -8.35 -5.98
CA LYS A 81 1.33 -8.56 -7.43
C LYS A 81 0.67 -7.39 -8.16
N ILE A 82 -0.55 -6.99 -7.76
CA ILE A 82 -1.26 -5.87 -8.37
C ILE A 82 -0.48 -4.56 -8.16
N PHE A 83 0.05 -4.32 -6.97
CA PHE A 83 0.89 -3.15 -6.68
C PHE A 83 2.06 -3.00 -7.66
N ARG A 84 2.74 -4.09 -8.00
CA ARG A 84 3.87 -4.06 -8.95
C ARG A 84 3.43 -3.67 -10.36
N GLU A 85 2.23 -4.06 -10.77
CA GLU A 85 1.64 -3.74 -12.07
C GLU A 85 1.09 -2.31 -12.14
N LEU A 86 0.91 -1.63 -11.00
CA LEU A 86 0.45 -0.24 -11.00
C LEU A 86 1.48 0.67 -11.68
N PRO A 87 1.03 1.54 -12.59
CA PRO A 87 1.89 2.56 -13.18
C PRO A 87 2.37 3.56 -12.11
N PRO A 88 3.50 4.24 -12.34
CA PRO A 88 3.95 5.33 -11.47
C PRO A 88 2.87 6.40 -11.34
N GLY A 89 2.50 6.74 -10.09
CA GLY A 89 1.45 7.71 -9.83
C GLY A 89 0.97 7.68 -8.38
N SER A 90 -0.06 8.47 -8.07
CA SER A 90 -0.57 8.62 -6.70
C SER A 90 -1.15 7.31 -6.15
N ALA A 91 -1.79 6.50 -6.98
CA ALA A 91 -2.32 5.19 -6.59
C ALA A 91 -1.21 4.24 -6.15
N LYS A 92 -0.11 4.16 -6.92
CA LYS A 92 1.06 3.34 -6.57
C LYS A 92 1.72 3.80 -5.28
N TRP A 93 1.83 5.11 -5.11
CA TRP A 93 2.36 5.71 -3.89
C TRP A 93 1.54 5.35 -2.66
N GLN A 94 0.21 5.52 -2.73
CA GLN A 94 -0.68 5.19 -1.62
C GLN A 94 -0.70 3.69 -1.32
N ALA A 95 -0.70 2.85 -2.37
CA ALA A 95 -0.63 1.40 -2.24
C ALA A 95 0.68 0.95 -1.57
N SER A 96 1.83 1.55 -1.92
CA SER A 96 3.12 1.22 -1.30
C SER A 96 3.15 1.55 0.20
N THR A 97 2.61 2.71 0.58
CA THR A 97 2.51 3.11 2.00
C THR A 97 1.60 2.16 2.77
N PHE A 98 0.47 1.79 2.19
CA PHE A 98 -0.45 0.83 2.80
C PHE A 98 0.17 -0.56 2.96
N LEU A 99 0.83 -1.08 1.93
CA LEU A 99 1.51 -2.38 1.99
C LEU A 99 2.68 -2.36 2.98
N ALA A 100 3.47 -1.28 3.03
CA ALA A 100 4.53 -1.12 4.04
C ALA A 100 3.99 -1.26 5.46
N GLN A 101 2.82 -0.64 5.72
CA GLN A 101 2.13 -0.76 7.00
C GLN A 101 1.73 -2.22 7.27
N LYS A 102 1.08 -2.87 6.31
CA LYS A 102 0.60 -4.26 6.44
C LYS A 102 1.74 -5.26 6.62
N TYR A 103 2.81 -5.17 5.83
CA TYR A 103 3.97 -6.04 5.99
C TYR A 103 4.67 -5.85 7.34
N SER A 104 4.74 -4.60 7.84
CA SER A 104 5.28 -4.32 9.18
C SER A 104 4.43 -4.94 10.30
N ASP A 105 3.11 -5.00 10.13
CA ASP A 105 2.20 -5.58 11.11
C ASP A 105 2.29 -7.12 11.12
N ILE A 106 2.66 -7.74 9.99
CA ILE A 106 2.94 -9.18 9.90
C ILE A 106 4.25 -9.52 10.63
N GLY A 107 5.28 -8.69 10.50
CA GLY A 107 6.55 -8.84 11.21
C GLY A 107 7.74 -8.30 10.43
N ILE A 108 8.79 -7.99 11.19
CA ILE A 108 9.99 -7.32 10.69
C ILE A 108 10.64 -8.05 9.49
N ARG A 109 10.78 -9.36 9.57
CA ARG A 109 11.38 -10.16 8.49
C ARG A 109 10.61 -10.04 7.19
N LYS A 110 9.28 -10.17 7.25
CA LYS A 110 8.41 -10.04 6.07
C LYS A 110 8.42 -8.64 5.49
N ALA A 111 8.49 -7.63 6.34
CA ALA A 111 8.61 -6.25 5.92
C ALA A 111 9.93 -5.98 5.18
N ILE A 112 11.04 -6.53 5.66
CA ILE A 112 12.36 -6.45 5.02
C ILE A 112 12.35 -7.17 3.66
N GLU A 113 11.88 -8.42 3.61
CA GLU A 113 11.77 -9.21 2.38
C GLU A 113 10.96 -8.47 1.30
N TRP A 114 9.89 -7.79 1.71
CA TRP A 114 9.08 -6.99 0.79
C TRP A 114 9.80 -5.70 0.37
N ALA A 115 10.46 -5.01 1.29
CA ALA A 115 11.19 -3.77 1.03
C ALA A 115 12.31 -3.96 0.01
N ASP A 116 13.02 -5.09 0.07
CA ASP A 116 14.10 -5.43 -0.86
C ASP A 116 13.58 -5.63 -2.29
N GLN A 117 12.30 -5.99 -2.42
CA GLN A 117 11.63 -6.20 -3.71
C GLN A 117 10.97 -4.92 -4.27
N LEU A 118 11.04 -3.78 -3.58
CA LEU A 118 10.49 -2.53 -4.10
C LEU A 118 11.13 -2.14 -5.44
N PRO A 119 10.34 -1.58 -6.38
CA PRO A 119 10.85 -1.15 -7.68
C PRO A 119 12.07 -0.23 -7.55
N LYS A 120 13.10 -0.51 -8.34
CA LYS A 120 14.33 0.31 -8.37
C LYS A 120 14.25 1.46 -9.39
N ASP A 121 13.28 1.40 -10.27
CA ASP A 121 12.99 2.39 -11.33
C ASP A 121 12.31 3.66 -10.80
N ASP A 122 11.79 3.64 -9.58
CA ASP A 122 11.30 4.83 -8.87
C ASP A 122 12.11 5.06 -7.57
N PRO A 123 13.28 5.70 -7.66
CA PRO A 123 14.16 5.93 -6.50
C PRO A 123 13.50 6.79 -5.42
N ARG A 124 12.60 7.71 -5.80
CA ARG A 124 11.91 8.59 -4.86
C ARG A 124 10.88 7.81 -4.03
N LEU A 125 10.05 7.01 -4.68
CA LEU A 125 9.10 6.13 -3.99
C LEU A 125 9.87 5.17 -3.08
N ARG A 126 10.90 4.50 -3.61
CA ARG A 126 11.71 3.55 -2.86
C ARG A 126 12.33 4.18 -1.61
N SER A 127 13.07 5.29 -1.72
CA SER A 127 13.72 5.93 -0.58
C SER A 127 12.74 6.39 0.49
N THR A 128 11.59 6.92 0.09
CA THR A 128 10.56 7.34 1.06
C THR A 128 9.95 6.15 1.80
N ILE A 129 9.60 5.08 1.08
CA ILE A 129 9.01 3.90 1.70
C ILE A 129 10.02 3.18 2.60
N LEU A 130 11.27 3.03 2.16
CA LEU A 130 12.32 2.46 3.01
C LEU A 130 12.55 3.30 4.28
N GLY A 131 12.54 4.64 4.16
CA GLY A 131 12.64 5.54 5.31
C GLY A 131 11.50 5.38 6.30
N GLN A 132 10.25 5.34 5.83
CA GLN A 132 9.06 5.12 6.66
C GLN A 132 9.08 3.74 7.33
N LEU A 133 9.42 2.71 6.57
CA LEU A 133 9.50 1.34 7.04
C LEU A 133 10.60 1.21 8.11
N GLY A 134 11.79 1.73 7.85
CA GLY A 134 12.90 1.72 8.79
C GLY A 134 12.57 2.39 10.12
N ALA A 135 11.93 3.56 10.08
CA ALA A 135 11.47 4.23 11.29
C ALA A 135 10.45 3.39 12.10
N LYS A 136 9.58 2.64 11.43
CA LYS A 136 8.62 1.75 12.08
C LYS A 136 9.27 0.49 12.63
N LEU A 137 10.11 -0.16 11.84
CA LEU A 137 10.81 -1.38 12.23
C LEU A 137 11.79 -1.13 13.39
N ALA A 138 12.45 0.02 13.42
CA ALA A 138 13.34 0.40 14.51
C ALA A 138 12.65 0.45 15.90
N ARG A 139 11.35 0.73 15.93
CA ARG A 139 10.56 0.68 17.16
C ARG A 139 10.25 -0.75 17.62
N GLN A 140 10.27 -1.69 16.70
CA GLN A 140 10.03 -3.11 16.98
C GLN A 140 11.32 -3.83 17.37
N ASP A 141 12.38 -3.64 16.58
CA ASP A 141 13.70 -4.23 16.78
C ASP A 141 14.78 -3.37 16.10
N ILE A 142 15.49 -2.61 16.91
CA ILE A 142 16.51 -1.68 16.43
C ILE A 142 17.72 -2.41 15.84
N GLU A 143 18.13 -3.57 16.42
CA GLU A 143 19.29 -4.32 15.97
C GLU A 143 19.04 -4.99 14.62
N ALA A 144 17.88 -5.64 14.46
CA ALA A 144 17.48 -6.23 13.19
C ALA A 144 17.34 -5.16 12.10
N THR A 145 16.80 -3.99 12.45
CA THR A 145 16.66 -2.87 11.52
C THR A 145 18.03 -2.31 11.12
N ALA A 146 18.96 -2.15 12.04
CA ALA A 146 20.31 -1.68 11.75
C ALA A 146 21.04 -2.63 10.79
N LYS A 147 21.01 -3.94 11.04
CA LYS A 147 21.58 -4.96 10.14
C LYS A 147 20.97 -4.91 8.73
N TRP A 148 19.63 -4.69 8.67
CA TRP A 148 18.98 -4.53 7.37
C TRP A 148 19.45 -3.28 6.64
N VAL A 149 19.57 -2.14 7.33
CA VAL A 149 20.05 -0.87 6.72
C VAL A 149 21.49 -1.01 6.20
N GLU A 150 22.36 -1.70 6.93
CA GLU A 150 23.73 -2.01 6.47
C GLU A 150 23.75 -2.86 5.18
N SER A 151 22.72 -3.70 4.98
CA SER A 151 22.59 -4.52 3.77
C SER A 151 22.02 -3.79 2.57
N LEU A 152 21.42 -2.60 2.75
CA LEU A 152 20.87 -1.81 1.66
C LEU A 152 21.97 -1.27 0.76
N GLN A 153 21.92 -1.60 -0.53
CA GLN A 153 22.86 -1.11 -1.55
C GLN A 153 22.47 0.28 -2.12
N ASP A 154 21.57 0.99 -1.45
CA ASP A 154 21.04 2.29 -1.86
C ASP A 154 21.47 3.34 -0.85
N ASP A 155 22.52 4.11 -1.19
CA ASP A 155 23.13 5.10 -0.30
C ASP A 155 22.13 6.15 0.22
N LYS A 156 21.15 6.57 -0.60
CA LYS A 156 20.16 7.56 -0.18
C LYS A 156 19.13 6.96 0.78
N ALA A 157 18.65 5.77 0.49
CA ALA A 157 17.70 5.08 1.35
C ALA A 157 18.37 4.70 2.67
N SER A 158 19.57 4.15 2.63
CA SER A 158 20.39 3.82 3.81
C SER A 158 20.61 5.04 4.69
N PHE A 159 20.99 6.18 4.11
CA PHE A 159 21.20 7.42 4.85
C PHE A 159 19.91 7.91 5.54
N THR A 160 18.78 7.87 4.84
CA THR A 160 17.48 8.30 5.40
C THR A 160 17.06 7.40 6.56
N VAL A 161 17.16 6.10 6.40
CA VAL A 161 16.82 5.13 7.46
C VAL A 161 17.78 5.26 8.64
N MET A 162 19.08 5.39 8.39
CA MET A 162 20.11 5.56 9.42
C MET A 162 19.86 6.81 10.27
N ASN A 163 19.53 7.95 9.66
CA ASN A 163 19.20 9.16 10.38
C ASN A 163 17.97 8.99 11.29
N ASN A 164 16.95 8.28 10.80
CA ASN A 164 15.76 7.96 11.60
C ASN A 164 16.11 7.04 12.78
N LEU A 165 16.98 6.04 12.56
CA LEU A 165 17.48 5.15 13.61
C LEU A 165 18.23 5.92 14.70
N LEU A 166 19.19 6.76 14.29
CA LEU A 166 19.96 7.59 15.23
C LEU A 166 19.08 8.51 16.05
N THR A 167 18.12 9.15 15.42
CA THR A 167 17.16 10.03 16.12
C THR A 167 16.35 9.26 17.17
N GLN A 168 15.87 8.08 16.83
CA GLN A 168 15.14 7.24 17.77
C GLN A 168 16.01 6.69 18.90
N TRP A 169 17.24 6.29 18.58
CA TRP A 169 18.17 5.76 19.56
C TRP A 169 18.53 6.83 20.59
N VAL A 170 18.86 8.05 20.16
CA VAL A 170 19.12 9.19 21.05
C VAL A 170 17.92 9.50 21.92
N THR A 171 16.71 9.49 21.37
CA THR A 171 15.48 9.76 22.14
C THR A 171 15.22 8.69 23.22
N ASN A 172 15.51 7.43 22.92
CA ASN A 172 15.30 6.32 23.86
C ASN A 172 16.41 6.19 24.93
N CYS A 173 17.62 6.72 24.65
CA CYS A 173 18.72 6.70 25.63
C CYS A 173 18.69 7.89 26.61
N LEU A 174 17.85 8.89 26.36
CA LEU A 174 17.71 10.09 27.19
C LEU A 174 16.52 10.02 28.17
N LEU A 175 15.75 8.94 28.15
CA LEU A 175 14.67 8.60 29.10
C LEU A 175 15.08 7.48 30.03
#